data_0b9432d919529909ee66bdebf8242300
#
_entry.id   0b9432d919529909ee66bdebf8242300
#
_cell.length_a   1.000
_cell.length_b   1.000
_cell.length_c   1.000
_cell.angle_alpha   90.00
_cell.angle_beta   90.00
_cell.angle_gamma   90.00
#
_symmetry.space_group_name_H-M   'P 1'
#
loop_
_entity.id
_entity.type
_entity.pdbx_description
1 polymer ?
#
loop_
_entity_poly.entity_id
_entity_poly.type
_entity_poly.pdbx_seq_one_letter_code
_entity_poly.pdbx_strand_id
1 'polypeptide(L)'
;RQYGAKFISVIPANVYGINDHFNENAHVLPTLIKRFHQACLKNSRKVILWGTGKPKRDFFYVDDLADACLFLLKKYNEPEVINVGVGQETSISQLAQKIRKISGYRGELVYDTSRPDGNPRRLLNSRKMSALGWTARTSLDAGLQLTWNWYLRKVTKVK
;
A
#
# COMPACT_ATOMS: atom_id res chain seq x y z
N ARG A 1 31.42 3.20 0.87
CA ARG A 1 32.75 2.62 0.61
C ARG A 1 33.82 3.73 0.50
N GLN A 2 33.55 4.76 -0.30
CA GLN A 2 34.53 5.81 -0.58
C GLN A 2 35.03 6.54 0.68
N TYR A 3 34.14 6.75 1.67
CA TYR A 3 34.45 7.51 2.88
C TYR A 3 34.37 6.69 4.17
N GLY A 4 34.28 5.36 4.09
CA GLY A 4 34.13 4.48 5.25
C GLY A 4 32.78 4.63 6.00
N ALA A 5 31.82 5.36 5.42
CA ALA A 5 30.54 5.61 6.05
C ALA A 5 29.64 4.37 6.00
N LYS A 6 28.91 4.11 7.09
CA LYS A 6 27.99 2.99 7.24
C LYS A 6 26.60 3.35 6.72
N PHE A 7 26.46 3.49 5.39
CA PHE A 7 25.18 3.69 4.73
C PHE A 7 24.58 2.35 4.31
N ILE A 8 23.29 2.22 4.48
CA ILE A 8 22.49 1.10 3.96
C ILE A 8 21.47 1.60 2.95
N SER A 9 21.15 0.78 1.95
CA SER A 9 20.16 1.09 0.91
C SER A 9 18.99 0.12 1.02
N VAL A 10 17.78 0.67 1.17
CA VAL A 10 16.55 -0.10 1.33
C VAL A 10 15.62 0.16 0.15
N ILE A 11 15.08 -0.91 -0.45
CA ILE A 11 14.02 -0.80 -1.45
C ILE A 11 12.72 -1.35 -0.83
N PRO A 12 11.75 -0.49 -0.48
CA PRO A 12 10.46 -0.93 0.03
C PRO A 12 9.52 -1.39 -1.07
N ALA A 13 8.59 -2.27 -0.75
CA ALA A 13 7.44 -2.61 -1.57
C ALA A 13 6.48 -1.41 -1.71
N ASN A 14 5.21 -1.62 -2.14
CA ASN A 14 4.29 -0.49 -2.27
C ASN A 14 3.80 -0.05 -0.88
N VAL A 15 4.44 0.98 -0.35
CA VAL A 15 4.13 1.53 0.96
C VAL A 15 2.80 2.27 0.93
N TYR A 16 2.02 2.11 1.99
CA TYR A 16 0.76 2.81 2.21
C TYR A 16 0.53 3.03 3.72
N GLY A 17 -0.34 3.94 4.08
CA GLY A 17 -0.70 4.11 5.50
C GLY A 17 -1.23 5.50 5.84
N ILE A 18 -1.11 5.82 7.13
CA ILE A 18 -1.43 7.15 7.65
C ILE A 18 -0.47 8.18 7.03
N ASN A 19 -0.92 9.43 6.92
CA ASN A 19 -0.18 10.54 6.29
C ASN A 19 0.13 10.38 4.79
N ASP A 20 -0.47 9.38 4.12
CA ASP A 20 -0.35 9.24 2.68
C ASP A 20 -1.03 10.41 1.92
N HIS A 21 -0.69 10.56 0.64
CA HIS A 21 -1.29 11.57 -0.23
C HIS A 21 -2.56 11.03 -0.90
N PHE A 22 -3.69 11.72 -0.69
CA PHE A 22 -5.00 11.35 -1.26
C PHE A 22 -5.44 12.29 -2.39
N ASN A 23 -4.46 12.82 -3.14
CA ASN A 23 -4.72 13.68 -4.31
C ASN A 23 -4.90 12.86 -5.60
N GLU A 24 -5.01 13.54 -6.75
CA GLU A 24 -5.23 12.89 -8.05
C GLU A 24 -4.01 12.11 -8.56
N ASN A 25 -2.81 12.49 -8.12
CA ASN A 25 -1.54 11.85 -8.46
C ASN A 25 -1.10 10.78 -7.43
N ALA A 26 -1.98 10.43 -6.51
CA ALA A 26 -1.69 9.45 -5.47
C ALA A 26 -1.56 8.03 -6.05
N HIS A 27 -0.86 7.16 -5.33
CA HIS A 27 -0.81 5.74 -5.63
C HIS A 27 -2.21 5.09 -5.59
N VAL A 28 -2.31 3.89 -6.15
CA VAL A 28 -3.59 3.18 -6.32
C VAL A 28 -4.39 3.02 -5.03
N LEU A 29 -3.74 2.67 -3.91
CA LEU A 29 -4.44 2.41 -2.65
C LEU A 29 -5.09 3.69 -2.08
N PRO A 30 -4.37 4.81 -1.84
CA PRO A 30 -5.01 6.03 -1.36
C PRO A 30 -6.02 6.61 -2.35
N THR A 31 -5.80 6.45 -3.66
CA THR A 31 -6.78 6.83 -4.68
C THR A 31 -8.10 6.04 -4.54
N LEU A 32 -8.02 4.73 -4.31
CA LEU A 32 -9.20 3.89 -4.09
C LEU A 32 -9.93 4.28 -2.78
N ILE A 33 -9.22 4.50 -1.69
CA ILE A 33 -9.81 4.97 -0.43
C ILE A 33 -10.62 6.25 -0.67
N LYS A 34 -10.04 7.25 -1.33
CA LYS A 34 -10.74 8.50 -1.68
C LYS A 34 -11.97 8.25 -2.55
N ARG A 35 -11.87 7.41 -3.59
CA ARG A 35 -12.98 7.10 -4.50
C ARG A 35 -14.14 6.42 -3.77
N PHE A 36 -13.86 5.43 -2.93
CA PHE A 36 -14.90 4.75 -2.15
C PHE A 36 -15.57 5.69 -1.17
N HIS A 37 -14.81 6.53 -0.47
CA HIS A 37 -15.37 7.54 0.42
C HIS A 37 -16.30 8.50 -0.33
N GLN A 38 -15.86 9.05 -1.47
CA GLN A 38 -16.69 9.93 -2.30
C GLN A 38 -17.94 9.23 -2.83
N ALA A 39 -17.82 7.96 -3.22
CA ALA A 39 -18.95 7.15 -3.69
C ALA A 39 -19.98 6.93 -2.59
N CYS A 40 -19.55 6.68 -1.34
CA CYS A 40 -20.45 6.59 -0.20
C CYS A 40 -21.16 7.94 0.06
N LEU A 41 -20.43 9.06 0.09
CA LEU A 41 -21.03 10.39 0.31
C LEU A 41 -22.07 10.79 -0.74
N LYS A 42 -21.82 10.41 -2.01
CA LYS A 42 -22.69 10.77 -3.15
C LYS A 42 -23.75 9.71 -3.44
N ASN A 43 -23.84 8.64 -2.66
CA ASN A 43 -24.69 7.47 -2.94
C ASN A 43 -24.52 6.97 -4.39
N SER A 44 -23.26 6.96 -4.89
CA SER A 44 -22.97 6.60 -6.27
C SER A 44 -23.28 5.12 -6.52
N ARG A 45 -23.91 4.80 -7.66
CA ARG A 45 -24.26 3.42 -8.02
C ARG A 45 -23.03 2.58 -8.38
N LYS A 46 -21.95 3.21 -8.84
CA LYS A 46 -20.72 2.51 -9.29
C LYS A 46 -19.44 3.21 -8.87
N VAL A 47 -18.40 2.41 -8.62
CA VAL A 47 -16.99 2.85 -8.49
C VAL A 47 -16.23 2.27 -9.67
N ILE A 48 -15.54 3.13 -10.43
CA ILE A 48 -14.78 2.74 -11.62
C ILE A 48 -13.33 2.44 -11.23
N LEU A 49 -12.86 1.25 -11.60
CA LEU A 49 -11.47 0.81 -11.52
C LEU A 49 -10.85 0.85 -12.91
N TRP A 50 -9.68 1.44 -13.05
CA TRP A 50 -8.98 1.45 -14.33
C TRP A 50 -8.32 0.10 -14.61
N GLY A 51 -8.38 -0.33 -15.88
CA GLY A 51 -7.83 -1.60 -16.33
C GLY A 51 -8.66 -2.80 -15.91
N THR A 52 -8.06 -3.97 -15.94
CA THR A 52 -8.72 -5.25 -15.61
C THR A 52 -8.79 -5.56 -14.12
N GLY A 53 -8.05 -4.85 -13.29
CA GLY A 53 -7.88 -5.16 -11.86
C GLY A 53 -7.01 -6.38 -11.57
N LYS A 54 -6.45 -7.04 -12.61
CA LYS A 54 -5.57 -8.22 -12.47
C LYS A 54 -4.17 -7.92 -11.95
N PRO A 55 -3.53 -6.76 -12.22
CA PRO A 55 -2.19 -6.47 -11.72
C PRO A 55 -2.05 -6.68 -10.23
N LYS A 56 -0.90 -7.26 -9.83
CA LYS A 56 -0.63 -7.64 -8.45
C LYS A 56 0.47 -6.76 -7.84
N ARG A 57 0.32 -6.44 -6.56
CA ARG A 57 1.27 -5.65 -5.76
C ARG A 57 1.46 -6.28 -4.39
N ASP A 58 2.63 -6.04 -3.82
CA ASP A 58 2.92 -6.25 -2.41
C ASP A 58 2.64 -4.91 -1.69
N PHE A 59 1.62 -4.87 -0.84
CA PHE A 59 1.25 -3.68 -0.07
C PHE A 59 1.84 -3.75 1.32
N PHE A 60 2.61 -2.72 1.67
CA PHE A 60 3.44 -2.69 2.87
C PHE A 60 3.08 -1.49 3.76
N TYR A 61 2.69 -1.76 5.00
CA TYR A 61 2.21 -0.70 5.90
C TYR A 61 3.36 0.18 6.39
N VAL A 62 3.11 1.49 6.48
CA VAL A 62 4.16 2.50 6.73
C VAL A 62 4.86 2.33 8.06
N ASP A 63 4.15 1.94 9.15
CA ASP A 63 4.78 1.74 10.45
C ASP A 63 5.69 0.51 10.46
N ASP A 64 5.35 -0.55 9.70
CA ASP A 64 6.24 -1.69 9.51
C ASP A 64 7.51 -1.29 8.74
N LEU A 65 7.41 -0.35 7.77
CA LEU A 65 8.61 0.19 7.11
C LEU A 65 9.50 0.95 8.10
N ALA A 66 8.91 1.77 8.97
CA ALA A 66 9.66 2.50 9.99
C ALA A 66 10.39 1.52 10.95
N ASP A 67 9.68 0.50 11.43
CA ASP A 67 10.26 -0.56 12.27
C ASP A 67 11.38 -1.33 11.54
N ALA A 68 11.17 -1.67 10.25
CA ALA A 68 12.20 -2.31 9.42
C ALA A 68 13.46 -1.46 9.29
N CYS A 69 13.31 -0.14 9.07
CA CYS A 69 14.45 0.78 8.99
C CYS A 69 15.23 0.82 10.31
N LEU A 70 14.55 0.91 11.46
CA LEU A 70 15.18 0.89 12.78
C LEU A 70 15.88 -0.45 13.05
N PHE A 71 15.28 -1.57 12.65
CA PHE A 71 15.89 -2.89 12.74
C PHE A 71 17.17 -2.98 11.90
N LEU A 72 17.11 -2.52 10.64
CA LEU A 72 18.25 -2.56 9.72
C LEU A 72 19.42 -1.70 10.19
N LEU A 73 19.16 -0.51 10.75
CA LEU A 73 20.20 0.33 11.34
C LEU A 73 21.00 -0.38 12.44
N LYS A 74 20.38 -1.34 13.14
CA LYS A 74 21.02 -2.11 14.23
C LYS A 74 21.66 -3.42 13.76
N LYS A 75 21.14 -4.03 12.70
CA LYS A 75 21.44 -5.42 12.32
C LYS A 75 22.08 -5.59 10.95
N TYR A 76 22.09 -4.56 10.10
CA TYR A 76 22.56 -4.66 8.73
C TYR A 76 23.64 -3.63 8.44
N ASN A 77 24.77 -4.06 7.92
CA ASN A 77 25.90 -3.18 7.56
C ASN A 77 26.56 -3.61 6.25
N GLU A 78 25.82 -4.35 5.40
CA GLU A 78 26.31 -4.81 4.13
C GLU A 78 26.10 -3.73 3.04
N PRO A 79 26.96 -3.68 2.02
CA PRO A 79 26.87 -2.71 0.92
C PRO A 79 25.73 -3.01 -0.06
N GLU A 80 25.19 -4.23 -0.04
CA GLU A 80 24.10 -4.63 -0.91
C GLU A 80 22.79 -3.97 -0.51
N VAL A 81 21.98 -3.67 -1.52
CA VAL A 81 20.62 -3.21 -1.34
C VAL A 81 19.76 -4.31 -0.71
N ILE A 82 18.90 -3.94 0.23
CA ILE A 82 17.98 -4.87 0.86
C ILE A 82 16.52 -4.51 0.51
N ASN A 83 15.77 -5.50 0.01
CA ASN A 83 14.35 -5.36 -0.27
C ASN A 83 13.53 -5.59 1.01
N VAL A 84 12.54 -4.73 1.23
CA VAL A 84 11.64 -4.80 2.40
C VAL A 84 10.19 -4.81 1.93
N GLY A 85 9.43 -5.80 2.36
CA GLY A 85 8.02 -5.97 2.01
C GLY A 85 7.41 -7.14 2.76
N VAL A 86 6.12 -7.37 2.56
CA VAL A 86 5.38 -8.48 3.19
C VAL A 86 5.66 -9.81 2.46
N GLY A 87 6.00 -9.74 1.17
CA GLY A 87 6.17 -10.92 0.32
C GLY A 87 4.84 -11.56 -0.11
N GLN A 88 3.72 -10.85 0.02
CA GLN A 88 2.39 -11.31 -0.37
C GLN A 88 1.81 -10.44 -1.47
N GLU A 89 1.25 -11.09 -2.48
CA GLU A 89 0.65 -10.41 -3.61
C GLU A 89 -0.86 -10.26 -3.43
N THR A 90 -1.34 -9.06 -3.67
CA THR A 90 -2.78 -8.74 -3.72
C THR A 90 -3.08 -8.09 -5.06
N SER A 91 -4.08 -8.58 -5.81
CA SER A 91 -4.53 -7.92 -7.04
C SER A 91 -5.25 -6.60 -6.73
N ILE A 92 -5.29 -5.69 -7.70
CA ILE A 92 -6.03 -4.44 -7.57
C ILE A 92 -7.52 -4.70 -7.34
N SER A 93 -8.07 -5.75 -7.98
CA SER A 93 -9.45 -6.20 -7.74
C SER A 93 -9.66 -6.63 -6.29
N GLN A 94 -8.78 -7.48 -5.73
CA GLN A 94 -8.85 -7.90 -4.33
C GLN A 94 -8.72 -6.72 -3.36
N LEU A 95 -7.79 -5.78 -3.64
CA LEU A 95 -7.64 -4.55 -2.85
C LEU A 95 -8.95 -3.75 -2.85
N ALA A 96 -9.56 -3.54 -4.03
CA ALA A 96 -10.82 -2.82 -4.15
C ALA A 96 -11.95 -3.49 -3.37
N GLN A 97 -12.05 -4.83 -3.40
CA GLN A 97 -13.04 -5.56 -2.60
C GLN A 97 -12.83 -5.38 -1.08
N LYS A 98 -11.58 -5.39 -0.62
CA LYS A 98 -11.26 -5.12 0.79
C LYS A 98 -11.67 -3.69 1.19
N ILE A 99 -11.35 -2.68 0.37
CA ILE A 99 -11.74 -1.30 0.61
C ILE A 99 -13.27 -1.14 0.55
N ARG A 100 -13.95 -1.80 -0.39
CA ARG A 100 -15.42 -1.86 -0.47
C ARG A 100 -16.02 -2.34 0.86
N LYS A 101 -15.47 -3.42 1.42
CA LYS A 101 -15.93 -3.99 2.69
C LYS A 101 -15.79 -3.00 3.85
N ILE A 102 -14.61 -2.38 4.04
CA ILE A 102 -14.36 -1.46 5.16
C ILE A 102 -15.10 -0.13 5.02
N SER A 103 -15.37 0.32 3.78
CA SER A 103 -16.12 1.56 3.50
C SER A 103 -17.63 1.40 3.66
N GLY A 104 -18.14 0.17 3.71
CA GLY A 104 -19.58 -0.12 3.69
C GLY A 104 -20.25 0.17 2.35
N TYR A 105 -19.47 0.40 1.27
CA TYR A 105 -20.02 0.71 -0.04
C TYR A 105 -20.79 -0.47 -0.65
N ARG A 106 -22.03 -0.22 -1.07
CA ARG A 106 -22.97 -1.25 -1.57
C ARG A 106 -23.13 -1.24 -3.09
N GLY A 107 -22.60 -0.23 -3.78
CA GLY A 107 -22.70 -0.13 -5.25
C GLY A 107 -21.80 -1.12 -5.99
N GLU A 108 -21.81 -1.03 -7.31
CA GLU A 108 -21.09 -1.92 -8.22
C GLU A 108 -19.63 -1.48 -8.39
N LEU A 109 -18.72 -2.46 -8.65
CA LEU A 109 -17.37 -2.23 -9.14
C LEU A 109 -17.33 -2.44 -10.64
N VAL A 110 -17.00 -1.41 -11.40
CA VAL A 110 -16.91 -1.45 -12.86
C VAL A 110 -15.46 -1.31 -13.28
N TYR A 111 -15.01 -2.17 -14.19
CA TYR A 111 -13.65 -2.17 -14.72
C TYR A 111 -13.61 -1.44 -16.08
N ASP A 112 -12.89 -0.34 -16.14
CA ASP A 112 -12.67 0.41 -17.36
C ASP A 112 -11.45 -0.11 -18.10
N THR A 113 -11.67 -1.11 -18.96
CA THR A 113 -10.60 -1.75 -19.75
C THR A 113 -10.13 -0.89 -20.94
N SER A 114 -10.74 0.26 -21.20
CA SER A 114 -10.21 1.25 -22.17
C SER A 114 -8.91 1.89 -21.63
N ARG A 115 -8.69 1.84 -20.31
CA ARG A 115 -7.45 2.26 -19.67
C ARG A 115 -6.50 1.07 -19.57
N PRO A 116 -5.21 1.26 -19.91
CA PRO A 116 -4.25 0.16 -19.83
C PRO A 116 -4.03 -0.26 -18.37
N ASP A 117 -3.78 -1.56 -18.18
CA ASP A 117 -3.20 -2.05 -16.94
C ASP A 117 -1.78 -1.49 -16.77
N GLY A 118 -1.40 -1.20 -15.55
CA GLY A 118 0.01 -0.96 -15.23
C GLY A 118 0.82 -2.25 -15.27
N ASN A 119 2.07 -2.21 -14.80
CA ASN A 119 2.94 -3.39 -14.72
C ASN A 119 2.18 -4.59 -14.10
N PRO A 120 2.12 -5.75 -14.78
CA PRO A 120 1.29 -6.89 -14.35
C PRO A 120 1.62 -7.41 -12.95
N ARG A 121 2.91 -7.38 -12.59
CA ARG A 121 3.38 -7.90 -11.30
C ARG A 121 4.54 -7.08 -10.76
N ARG A 122 4.48 -6.70 -9.50
CA ARG A 122 5.59 -6.07 -8.78
C ARG A 122 5.65 -6.66 -7.37
N LEU A 123 6.47 -7.70 -7.23
CA LEU A 123 6.78 -8.36 -5.96
C LEU A 123 8.28 -8.28 -5.73
N LEU A 124 8.69 -7.81 -4.56
CA LEU A 124 10.08 -7.82 -4.14
C LEU A 124 10.42 -9.13 -3.42
N ASN A 125 11.63 -9.62 -3.64
CA ASN A 125 12.14 -10.74 -2.86
C ASN A 125 12.69 -10.22 -1.53
N SER A 126 11.92 -10.35 -0.46
CA SER A 126 12.27 -9.93 0.91
C SER A 126 12.84 -11.05 1.78
N ARG A 127 13.25 -12.19 1.19
CA ARG A 127 13.82 -13.33 1.95
C ARG A 127 15.02 -12.95 2.81
N LYS A 128 15.86 -11.99 2.36
CA LYS A 128 17.00 -11.50 3.12
C LYS A 128 16.57 -10.86 4.44
N MET A 129 15.47 -10.09 4.45
CA MET A 129 14.88 -9.53 5.68
C MET A 129 14.43 -10.62 6.65
N SER A 130 13.70 -11.62 6.14
CA SER A 130 13.24 -12.75 6.96
C SER A 130 14.42 -13.55 7.53
N ALA A 131 15.49 -13.75 6.74
CA ALA A 131 16.70 -14.43 7.20
C ALA A 131 17.44 -13.66 8.30
N LEU A 132 17.35 -12.32 8.32
CA LEU A 132 17.86 -11.49 9.41
C LEU A 132 16.98 -11.53 10.68
N GLY A 133 15.82 -12.18 10.61
CA GLY A 133 14.88 -12.32 11.74
C GLY A 133 13.80 -11.23 11.80
N TRP A 134 13.58 -10.46 10.73
CA TRP A 134 12.53 -9.45 10.68
C TRP A 134 11.41 -9.84 9.71
N THR A 135 10.16 -9.63 10.12
CA THR A 135 8.96 -9.80 9.29
C THR A 135 7.96 -8.69 9.59
N ALA A 136 7.19 -8.28 8.58
CA ALA A 136 6.09 -7.34 8.76
C ALA A 136 5.02 -7.92 9.71
N ARG A 137 4.44 -7.07 10.56
CA ARG A 137 3.46 -7.46 11.59
C ARG A 137 2.04 -7.04 11.23
N THR A 138 1.90 -6.02 10.39
CA THR A 138 0.60 -5.46 10.04
C THR A 138 0.03 -6.18 8.82
N SER A 139 -1.07 -6.91 9.01
CA SER A 139 -1.80 -7.50 7.88
C SER A 139 -2.40 -6.41 6.98
N LEU A 140 -2.62 -6.72 5.69
CA LEU A 140 -3.25 -5.77 4.77
C LEU A 140 -4.62 -5.28 5.28
N ASP A 141 -5.43 -6.17 5.86
CA ASP A 141 -6.76 -5.80 6.37
C ASP A 141 -6.66 -4.84 7.57
N ALA A 142 -5.74 -5.09 8.50
CA ALA A 142 -5.50 -4.20 9.64
C ALA A 142 -4.97 -2.83 9.18
N GLY A 143 -3.96 -2.81 8.32
CA GLY A 143 -3.40 -1.56 7.78
C GLY A 143 -4.42 -0.75 6.97
N LEU A 144 -5.26 -1.41 6.18
CA LEU A 144 -6.36 -0.74 5.46
C LEU A 144 -7.37 -0.10 6.42
N GLN A 145 -7.75 -0.80 7.49
CA GLN A 145 -8.68 -0.26 8.50
C GLN A 145 -8.09 0.96 9.22
N LEU A 146 -6.80 0.89 9.59
CA LEU A 146 -6.08 2.01 10.21
C LEU A 146 -6.02 3.22 9.27
N THR A 147 -5.68 2.99 8.01
CA THR A 147 -5.56 4.03 6.98
C THR A 147 -6.93 4.67 6.70
N TRP A 148 -7.99 3.85 6.56
CA TRP A 148 -9.36 4.32 6.36
C TRP A 148 -9.84 5.20 7.51
N ASN A 149 -9.69 4.76 8.74
CA ASN A 149 -10.10 5.51 9.94
C ASN A 149 -9.34 6.84 10.05
N TRP A 150 -8.04 6.83 9.74
CA TRP A 150 -7.22 8.05 9.73
C TRP A 150 -7.69 9.01 8.64
N TYR A 151 -7.92 8.52 7.42
CA TYR A 151 -8.43 9.32 6.32
C TYR A 151 -9.76 10.00 6.65
N LEU A 152 -10.72 9.26 7.21
CA LEU A 152 -12.01 9.83 7.62
C LEU A 152 -11.83 10.97 8.63
N ARG A 153 -11.00 10.78 9.65
CA ARG A 153 -10.70 11.83 10.64
C ARG A 153 -10.06 13.07 10.01
N LYS A 154 -9.21 12.89 9.02
CA LYS A 154 -8.57 14.01 8.31
C LYS A 154 -9.58 14.81 7.49
N VAL A 155 -10.44 14.16 6.71
CA VAL A 155 -11.41 14.86 5.86
C VAL A 155 -12.57 15.48 6.63
N THR A 156 -12.90 14.98 7.83
CA THR A 156 -13.91 15.61 8.73
C THR A 156 -13.38 16.81 9.49
N LYS A 157 -12.07 16.91 9.74
CA LYS A 157 -11.46 18.08 10.42
C LYS A 157 -11.26 19.28 9.48
N VAL A 158 -11.45 19.13 8.18
CA VAL A 158 -11.28 20.20 7.17
C VAL A 158 -12.62 20.88 6.84
N LYS A 159 -13.71 20.49 7.51
CA LYS A 159 -15.01 21.20 7.50
C LYS A 159 -15.11 22.08 8.74
#